data_9976ede42a9914a8ed250907bd3b26f1
#
_entry.id   9976ede42a9914a8ed250907bd3b26f1
#
_cell.length_a   1.000
_cell.length_b   1.000
_cell.length_c   1.000
_cell.angle_alpha   90.00
_cell.angle_beta   90.00
_cell.angle_gamma   90.00
#
_symmetry.space_group_name_H-M   'P 1'
#
loop_
_entity.id
_entity.type
_entity.pdbx_description
1 polymer ?
#
loop_
_entity_poly.entity_id
_entity_poly.type
_entity_poly.pdbx_seq_one_letter_code
_entity_poly.pdbx_strand_id
1 'polypeptide(L)'
;MTAAAAPLVETAQRISASARALGEAIDAVGIYTEPAVARAVQAERNLYFRIDAEFGLLTSAEVGRRMGSRSSAPRNLAASARRGGSLLAVSRGHQTLYPGFQFGADGRPLPVIRTLRELAAACGWSETAVVQWLCAPTTYLDGLRPVELIDGDPDRVVEVARRAWAAEW
;
A
#
# COMPACT_ATOMS: atom_id res chain seq x y z
N MET A 1 21.99 35.52 1.68
CA MET A 1 21.60 34.18 2.14
C MET A 1 20.13 34.19 2.60
N THR A 2 19.13 34.27 1.69
CA THR A 2 17.72 34.39 2.11
C THR A 2 16.73 33.66 1.19
N ALA A 3 17.17 32.72 0.37
CA ALA A 3 16.31 32.08 -0.64
C ALA A 3 15.66 30.73 -0.20
N ALA A 4 16.03 30.15 0.94
CA ALA A 4 15.55 28.83 1.36
C ALA A 4 14.32 28.83 2.29
N ALA A 5 13.94 30.00 2.83
CA ALA A 5 12.82 30.09 3.79
C ALA A 5 11.42 30.16 3.13
N ALA A 6 11.33 30.70 1.91
CA ALA A 6 10.06 30.88 1.22
C ALA A 6 9.27 29.57 0.94
N PRO A 7 9.89 28.47 0.45
CA PRO A 7 9.16 27.24 0.17
C PRO A 7 8.66 26.53 1.45
N LEU A 8 9.36 26.69 2.57
CA LEU A 8 8.93 26.09 3.85
C LEU A 8 7.70 26.83 4.44
N VAL A 9 7.68 28.17 4.34
CA VAL A 9 6.56 28.99 4.78
C VAL A 9 5.31 28.69 3.94
N GLU A 10 5.46 28.59 2.63
CA GLU A 10 4.36 28.26 1.72
C GLU A 10 3.81 26.84 1.98
N THR A 11 4.69 25.89 2.26
CA THR A 11 4.29 24.52 2.63
C THR A 11 3.54 24.50 3.96
N ALA A 12 4.02 25.22 4.96
CA ALA A 12 3.35 25.33 6.25
C ALA A 12 1.96 26.02 6.13
N GLN A 13 1.84 27.05 5.30
CA GLN A 13 0.57 27.72 5.02
C GLN A 13 -0.43 26.79 4.33
N ARG A 14 0.03 25.97 3.34
CA ARG A 14 -0.82 24.97 2.68
C ARG A 14 -1.30 23.89 3.63
N ILE A 15 -0.43 23.40 4.51
CA ILE A 15 -0.79 22.42 5.55
C ILE A 15 -1.85 23.02 6.48
N SER A 16 -1.65 24.24 6.95
CA SER A 16 -2.60 24.92 7.83
C SER A 16 -3.95 25.20 7.17
N ALA A 17 -3.95 25.57 5.89
CA ALA A 17 -5.18 25.77 5.12
C ALA A 17 -5.93 24.46 4.91
N SER A 18 -5.22 23.38 4.60
CA SER A 18 -5.82 22.04 4.43
C SER A 18 -6.40 21.50 5.74
N ALA A 19 -5.70 21.71 6.86
CA ALA A 19 -6.19 21.31 8.18
C ALA A 19 -7.47 22.08 8.59
N ARG A 20 -7.53 23.38 8.27
CA ARG A 20 -8.72 24.21 8.54
C ARG A 20 -9.90 23.76 7.67
N ALA A 21 -9.71 23.59 6.37
CA ALA A 21 -10.75 23.13 5.47
C ALA A 21 -11.29 21.74 5.85
N LEU A 22 -10.43 20.85 6.34
CA LEU A 22 -10.84 19.55 6.86
C LEU A 22 -11.67 19.69 8.15
N GLY A 23 -11.27 20.57 9.07
CA GLY A 23 -12.05 20.87 10.27
C GLY A 23 -13.45 21.39 9.94
N GLU A 24 -13.55 22.40 9.08
CA GLU A 24 -14.83 22.94 8.62
C GLU A 24 -15.73 21.89 7.93
N ALA A 25 -15.14 21.00 7.15
CA ALA A 25 -15.89 19.91 6.50
C ALA A 25 -16.41 18.87 7.50
N ILE A 26 -15.65 18.55 8.54
CA ILE A 26 -16.06 17.65 9.63
C ILE A 26 -17.18 18.27 10.43
N ASP A 27 -17.06 19.55 10.79
CA ASP A 27 -18.08 20.28 11.54
C ASP A 27 -19.39 20.43 10.75
N ALA A 28 -19.30 20.65 9.44
CA ALA A 28 -20.47 20.76 8.56
C ALA A 28 -21.27 19.45 8.42
N VAL A 29 -20.62 18.30 8.58
CA VAL A 29 -21.27 16.98 8.51
C VAL A 29 -21.88 16.57 9.86
N GLY A 30 -21.51 17.25 10.97
CA GLY A 30 -22.03 16.94 12.30
C GLY A 30 -21.67 15.56 12.84
N ILE A 31 -20.67 14.91 12.23
CA ILE A 31 -20.18 13.62 12.68
C ILE A 31 -19.01 13.84 13.62
N TYR A 32 -19.22 13.52 14.89
CA TYR A 32 -18.10 13.47 15.84
C TYR A 32 -17.21 12.27 15.51
N THR A 33 -16.05 12.55 14.93
CA THR A 33 -15.03 11.51 14.68
C THR A 33 -14.03 11.53 15.83
N GLU A 34 -13.90 10.42 16.54
CA GLU A 34 -12.86 10.28 17.56
C GLU A 34 -11.47 10.66 16.98
N PRO A 35 -10.66 11.44 17.69
CA PRO A 35 -9.33 11.85 17.21
C PRO A 35 -8.43 10.67 16.83
N ALA A 36 -8.61 9.51 17.46
CA ALA A 36 -7.90 8.28 17.12
C ALA A 36 -8.29 7.76 15.73
N VAL A 37 -9.57 7.77 15.39
CA VAL A 37 -10.08 7.34 14.07
C VAL A 37 -9.59 8.30 12.98
N ALA A 38 -9.65 9.61 13.23
CA ALA A 38 -9.13 10.61 12.29
C ALA A 38 -7.63 10.41 12.00
N ARG A 39 -6.83 10.13 13.03
CA ARG A 39 -5.41 9.81 12.89
C ARG A 39 -5.17 8.53 12.11
N ALA A 40 -5.95 7.48 12.37
CA ALA A 40 -5.84 6.21 11.65
C ALA A 40 -6.14 6.38 10.16
N VAL A 41 -7.22 7.08 9.81
CA VAL A 41 -7.58 7.39 8.42
C VAL A 41 -6.49 8.22 7.73
N GLN A 42 -5.92 9.21 8.43
CA GLN A 42 -4.84 10.02 7.89
C GLN A 42 -3.55 9.21 7.69
N ALA A 43 -3.21 8.33 8.63
CA ALA A 43 -2.06 7.44 8.52
C ALA A 43 -2.19 6.48 7.33
N GLU A 44 -3.37 5.91 7.12
CA GLU A 44 -3.67 5.06 5.97
C GLU A 44 -3.54 5.84 4.64
N ARG A 45 -4.11 7.05 4.56
CA ARG A 45 -3.96 7.92 3.37
C ARG A 45 -2.50 8.23 3.07
N ASN A 46 -1.73 8.56 4.09
CA ASN A 46 -0.30 8.88 3.96
C ASN A 46 0.48 7.65 3.48
N LEU A 47 0.14 6.45 3.96
CA LEU A 47 0.74 5.20 3.50
C LEU A 47 0.48 4.98 2.01
N TYR A 48 -0.77 5.05 1.57
CA TYR A 48 -1.10 4.87 0.14
C TYR A 48 -0.47 5.93 -0.74
N PHE A 49 -0.35 7.17 -0.25
CA PHE A 49 0.34 8.22 -0.99
C PHE A 49 1.83 7.89 -1.18
N ARG A 50 2.49 7.35 -0.15
CA ARG A 50 3.89 6.90 -0.25
C ARG A 50 4.04 5.70 -1.19
N ILE A 51 3.16 4.71 -1.11
CA ILE A 51 3.18 3.55 -2.00
C ILE A 51 3.02 3.99 -3.45
N ASP A 52 2.10 4.91 -3.72
CA ASP A 52 1.85 5.43 -5.06
C ASP A 52 3.07 6.20 -5.60
N ALA A 53 3.68 7.05 -4.77
CA ALA A 53 4.85 7.83 -5.15
C ALA A 53 6.10 6.97 -5.39
N GLU A 54 6.29 5.88 -4.64
CA GLU A 54 7.49 5.04 -4.69
C GLU A 54 7.36 3.90 -5.72
N PHE A 55 6.21 3.24 -5.78
CA PHE A 55 6.00 2.02 -6.56
C PHE A 55 4.89 2.13 -7.61
N GLY A 56 4.05 3.15 -7.49
CA GLY A 56 2.79 3.27 -8.22
C GLY A 56 1.66 2.41 -7.62
N LEU A 57 0.44 2.92 -7.75
CA LEU A 57 -0.79 2.18 -7.48
C LEU A 57 -1.53 1.97 -8.80
N LEU A 58 -1.42 0.77 -9.35
CA LEU A 58 -1.88 0.43 -10.69
C LEU A 58 -3.36 0.05 -10.69
N THR A 59 -4.10 0.49 -11.70
CA THR A 59 -5.44 0.01 -11.98
C THR A 59 -5.42 -1.41 -12.55
N SER A 60 -6.55 -2.12 -12.53
CA SER A 60 -6.67 -3.44 -13.14
C SER A 60 -6.30 -3.47 -14.63
N ALA A 61 -6.55 -2.37 -15.36
CA ALA A 61 -6.21 -2.26 -16.77
C ALA A 61 -4.69 -2.12 -16.97
N GLU A 62 -4.03 -1.31 -16.15
CA GLU A 62 -2.57 -1.14 -16.17
C GLU A 62 -1.85 -2.43 -15.79
N VAL A 63 -2.32 -3.13 -14.76
CA VAL A 63 -1.81 -4.46 -14.38
C VAL A 63 -1.93 -5.44 -15.55
N GLY A 64 -3.09 -5.53 -16.19
CA GLY A 64 -3.27 -6.42 -17.33
C GLY A 64 -2.31 -6.10 -18.48
N ARG A 65 -2.10 -4.82 -18.79
CA ARG A 65 -1.11 -4.40 -19.80
C ARG A 65 0.33 -4.75 -19.37
N ARG A 66 0.69 -4.49 -18.11
CA ARG A 66 2.01 -4.81 -17.56
C ARG A 66 2.30 -6.31 -17.65
N MET A 67 1.30 -7.15 -17.42
CA MET A 67 1.38 -8.61 -17.54
C MET A 67 1.34 -9.11 -19.00
N GLY A 68 1.37 -8.20 -19.98
CA GLY A 68 1.44 -8.55 -21.40
C GLY A 68 0.10 -8.86 -22.07
N SER A 69 -1.03 -8.46 -21.46
CA SER A 69 -2.34 -8.62 -22.11
C SER A 69 -2.42 -7.79 -23.40
N ARG A 70 -2.74 -8.47 -24.50
CA ARG A 70 -3.05 -7.88 -25.81
C ARG A 70 -4.55 -7.79 -26.07
N SER A 71 -5.36 -8.18 -25.08
CA SER A 71 -6.82 -8.16 -25.16
C SER A 71 -7.37 -6.73 -25.08
N SER A 72 -8.53 -6.49 -25.66
CA SER A 72 -9.32 -5.27 -25.47
C SER A 72 -9.82 -5.09 -24.02
N ALA A 73 -9.78 -6.14 -23.21
CA ALA A 73 -10.20 -6.15 -21.80
C ALA A 73 -9.06 -6.59 -20.87
N PRO A 74 -7.95 -5.83 -20.77
CA PRO A 74 -6.76 -6.22 -19.98
C PRO A 74 -7.07 -6.43 -18.50
N ARG A 75 -8.09 -5.74 -17.96
CA ARG A 75 -8.55 -5.91 -16.57
C ARG A 75 -8.92 -7.35 -16.19
N ASN A 76 -9.34 -8.17 -17.15
CA ASN A 76 -9.72 -9.56 -16.90
C ASN A 76 -8.51 -10.41 -16.47
N LEU A 77 -7.32 -10.12 -17.03
CA LEU A 77 -6.09 -10.79 -16.63
C LEU A 77 -5.72 -10.48 -15.19
N ALA A 78 -5.81 -9.20 -14.79
CA ALA A 78 -5.57 -8.78 -13.40
C ALA A 78 -6.57 -9.44 -12.43
N ALA A 79 -7.86 -9.46 -12.77
CA ALA A 79 -8.89 -10.10 -11.96
C ALA A 79 -8.65 -11.61 -11.81
N SER A 80 -8.23 -12.29 -12.89
CA SER A 80 -7.89 -13.71 -12.85
C SER A 80 -6.66 -13.99 -11.99
N ALA A 81 -5.59 -13.19 -12.14
CA ALA A 81 -4.37 -13.31 -11.35
C ALA A 81 -4.64 -13.06 -9.85
N ARG A 82 -5.50 -12.08 -9.51
CA ARG A 82 -5.90 -11.84 -8.13
C ARG A 82 -6.68 -13.02 -7.55
N ARG A 83 -7.67 -13.55 -8.26
CA ARG A 83 -8.41 -14.76 -7.83
C ARG A 83 -7.50 -15.95 -7.65
N GLY A 84 -6.50 -16.10 -8.53
CA GLY A 84 -5.48 -17.14 -8.43
C GLY A 84 -4.42 -16.92 -7.35
N GLY A 85 -4.57 -15.88 -6.51
CA GLY A 85 -3.65 -15.64 -5.40
C GLY A 85 -2.32 -14.98 -5.78
N SER A 86 -2.13 -14.55 -7.03
CA SER A 86 -0.84 -14.02 -7.49
C SER A 86 -0.68 -12.52 -7.31
N LEU A 87 -1.72 -11.80 -6.87
CA LEU A 87 -1.70 -10.35 -6.70
C LEU A 87 -2.30 -9.93 -5.37
N LEU A 88 -1.67 -8.95 -4.73
CA LEU A 88 -2.22 -8.17 -3.62
C LEU A 88 -2.98 -6.96 -4.18
N ALA A 89 -4.10 -6.62 -3.57
CA ALA A 89 -4.87 -5.45 -3.94
C ALA A 89 -5.29 -4.66 -2.70
N VAL A 90 -5.44 -3.36 -2.88
CA VAL A 90 -6.00 -2.44 -1.90
C VAL A 90 -7.23 -1.75 -2.48
N SER A 91 -8.16 -1.38 -1.62
CA SER A 91 -9.35 -0.63 -2.02
C SER A 91 -9.17 0.84 -1.66
N ARG A 92 -9.37 1.74 -2.63
CA ARG A 92 -9.39 3.18 -2.39
C ARG A 92 -10.70 3.75 -2.94
N GLY A 93 -11.62 4.07 -2.04
CA GLY A 93 -13.00 4.37 -2.44
C GLY A 93 -13.63 3.16 -3.16
N HIS A 94 -14.09 3.36 -4.38
CA HIS A 94 -14.69 2.30 -5.21
C HIS A 94 -13.70 1.62 -6.16
N GLN A 95 -12.42 1.93 -6.07
CA GLN A 95 -11.40 1.40 -6.97
C GLN A 95 -10.56 0.32 -6.29
N THR A 96 -10.30 -0.76 -7.03
CA THR A 96 -9.30 -1.76 -6.68
C THR A 96 -7.99 -1.37 -7.34
N LEU A 97 -6.94 -1.16 -6.53
CA LEU A 97 -5.61 -0.77 -6.96
C LEU A 97 -4.59 -1.83 -6.54
N TYR A 98 -3.52 -1.92 -7.29
CA TYR A 98 -2.49 -2.93 -7.14
C TYR A 98 -1.12 -2.25 -6.94
N PRO A 99 -0.46 -2.43 -5.79
CA PRO A 99 0.87 -1.87 -5.57
C PRO A 99 1.89 -2.37 -6.59
N GLY A 100 2.70 -1.46 -7.12
CA GLY A 100 3.65 -1.78 -8.18
C GLY A 100 4.83 -2.64 -7.75
N PHE A 101 5.17 -2.66 -6.46
CA PHE A 101 6.30 -3.43 -5.91
C PHE A 101 6.16 -4.95 -6.07
N GLN A 102 4.96 -5.46 -6.33
CA GLN A 102 4.70 -6.89 -6.47
C GLN A 102 5.04 -7.45 -7.87
N PHE A 103 5.56 -6.62 -8.76
CA PHE A 103 5.91 -7.05 -10.11
C PHE A 103 7.43 -6.98 -10.31
N GLY A 104 7.98 -8.05 -10.85
CA GLY A 104 9.37 -8.10 -11.31
C GLY A 104 9.63 -7.21 -12.53
N ALA A 105 10.89 -7.14 -12.94
CA ALA A 105 11.33 -6.38 -14.11
C ALA A 105 10.68 -6.86 -15.42
N ASP A 106 10.28 -8.14 -15.49
CA ASP A 106 9.56 -8.74 -16.61
C ASP A 106 8.05 -8.40 -16.65
N GLY A 107 7.58 -7.62 -15.67
CA GLY A 107 6.17 -7.25 -15.52
C GLY A 107 5.26 -8.33 -14.95
N ARG A 108 5.81 -9.48 -14.58
CA ARG A 108 5.04 -10.57 -13.95
C ARG A 108 4.99 -10.40 -12.43
N PRO A 109 3.93 -10.87 -11.77
CA PRO A 109 3.88 -10.91 -10.32
C PRO A 109 5.03 -11.75 -9.75
N LEU A 110 5.67 -11.27 -8.69
CA LEU A 110 6.69 -12.00 -7.96
C LEU A 110 6.06 -13.25 -7.31
N PRO A 111 6.68 -14.44 -7.45
CA PRO A 111 6.11 -15.68 -6.90
C PRO A 111 5.85 -15.63 -5.40
N VAL A 112 6.67 -14.92 -4.64
CA VAL A 112 6.55 -14.72 -3.19
C VAL A 112 5.21 -14.12 -2.77
N ILE A 113 4.55 -13.34 -3.63
CA ILE A 113 3.24 -12.76 -3.34
C ILE A 113 2.20 -13.83 -3.07
N ARG A 114 2.22 -14.93 -3.82
CA ARG A 114 1.32 -16.06 -3.58
C ARG A 114 1.56 -16.68 -2.21
N THR A 115 2.82 -16.96 -1.87
CA THR A 115 3.20 -17.54 -0.58
C THR A 115 2.78 -16.66 0.59
N LEU A 116 3.00 -15.33 0.47
CA LEU A 116 2.58 -14.36 1.50
C LEU A 116 1.06 -14.31 1.64
N ARG A 117 0.30 -14.39 0.55
CA ARG A 117 -1.16 -14.42 0.61
C ARG A 117 -1.70 -15.69 1.26
N GLU A 118 -1.12 -16.85 0.93
CA GLU A 118 -1.48 -18.13 1.55
C GLU A 118 -1.21 -18.10 3.06
N LEU A 119 -0.04 -17.61 3.46
CA LEU A 119 0.32 -17.43 4.87
C LEU A 119 -0.63 -16.45 5.57
N ALA A 120 -0.91 -15.31 4.96
CA ALA A 120 -1.83 -14.30 5.49
C ALA A 120 -3.23 -14.88 5.73
N ALA A 121 -3.75 -15.65 4.76
CA ALA A 121 -5.04 -16.30 4.87
C ALA A 121 -5.08 -17.30 6.04
N ALA A 122 -4.01 -18.06 6.24
CA ALA A 122 -3.87 -19.00 7.36
C ALA A 122 -3.83 -18.30 8.73
N CYS A 123 -3.29 -17.06 8.78
CA CYS A 123 -3.19 -16.25 9.99
C CYS A 123 -4.34 -15.23 10.16
N GLY A 124 -5.35 -15.22 9.28
CA GLY A 124 -6.48 -14.28 9.35
C GLY A 124 -6.15 -12.84 8.93
N TRP A 125 -5.04 -12.61 8.22
CA TRP A 125 -4.62 -11.29 7.76
C TRP A 125 -5.33 -10.90 6.46
N SER A 126 -5.76 -9.65 6.37
CA SER A 126 -6.32 -9.09 5.12
C SER A 126 -5.22 -8.72 4.12
N GLU A 127 -5.57 -8.64 2.82
CA GLU A 127 -4.62 -8.15 1.78
C GLU A 127 -4.08 -6.75 2.11
N THR A 128 -4.93 -5.87 2.64
CA THR A 128 -4.53 -4.52 3.08
C THR A 128 -3.50 -4.58 4.21
N ALA A 129 -3.71 -5.44 5.21
CA ALA A 129 -2.76 -5.60 6.32
C ALA A 129 -1.40 -6.13 5.82
N VAL A 130 -1.40 -7.06 4.86
CA VAL A 130 -0.15 -7.54 4.21
C VAL A 130 0.58 -6.40 3.50
N VAL A 131 -0.13 -5.57 2.72
CA VAL A 131 0.47 -4.41 2.04
C VAL A 131 1.04 -3.41 3.05
N GLN A 132 0.31 -3.14 4.13
CA GLN A 132 0.78 -2.25 5.20
C GLN A 132 2.05 -2.79 5.86
N TRP A 133 2.07 -4.07 6.19
CA TRP A 133 3.22 -4.74 6.79
C TRP A 133 4.44 -4.74 5.85
N LEU A 134 4.26 -5.04 4.58
CA LEU A 134 5.34 -4.99 3.59
C LEU A 134 6.00 -3.62 3.49
N CYS A 135 5.23 -2.55 3.66
CA CYS A 135 5.71 -1.17 3.55
C CYS A 135 6.12 -0.53 4.88
N ALA A 136 5.99 -1.24 6.01
CA ALA A 136 6.41 -0.76 7.32
C ALA A 136 7.78 -1.33 7.72
N PRO A 137 8.65 -0.53 8.36
CA PRO A 137 9.89 -1.06 8.94
C PRO A 137 9.58 -2.05 10.04
N THR A 138 10.38 -3.11 10.13
CA THR A 138 10.23 -4.14 11.17
C THR A 138 11.56 -4.43 11.86
N THR A 139 11.51 -4.66 13.17
CA THR A 139 12.68 -5.04 13.98
C THR A 139 13.25 -6.41 13.59
N TYR A 140 12.45 -7.28 13.00
CA TYR A 140 12.89 -8.58 12.48
C TYR A 140 13.81 -8.47 11.25
N LEU A 141 13.88 -7.28 10.64
CA LEU A 141 14.74 -6.96 9.50
C LEU A 141 15.66 -5.77 9.80
N ASP A 142 16.03 -5.57 11.07
CA ASP A 142 16.93 -4.49 11.51
C ASP A 142 16.44 -3.09 11.11
N GLY A 143 15.12 -2.91 11.07
CA GLY A 143 14.48 -1.66 10.69
C GLY A 143 14.24 -1.49 9.19
N LEU A 144 14.62 -2.44 8.36
CA LEU A 144 14.25 -2.45 6.93
C LEU A 144 12.77 -2.79 6.75
N ARG A 145 12.22 -2.33 5.64
CA ARG A 145 10.87 -2.70 5.21
C ARG A 145 10.95 -4.01 4.42
N PRO A 146 10.03 -4.98 4.63
CA PRO A 146 10.01 -6.23 3.85
C PRO A 146 9.98 -6.01 2.33
N VAL A 147 9.33 -4.93 1.86
CA VAL A 147 9.27 -4.57 0.44
C VAL A 147 10.64 -4.31 -0.18
N GLU A 148 11.64 -3.93 0.60
CA GLU A 148 13.01 -3.68 0.11
C GLU A 148 13.76 -4.99 -0.18
N LEU A 149 13.30 -6.10 0.38
CA LEU A 149 13.90 -7.43 0.22
C LEU A 149 13.06 -8.37 -0.64
N ILE A 150 11.83 -7.99 -1.00
CA ILE A 150 10.83 -8.90 -1.58
C ILE A 150 11.28 -9.54 -2.92
N ASP A 151 12.13 -8.84 -3.68
CA ASP A 151 12.66 -9.32 -4.97
C ASP A 151 14.04 -9.99 -4.79
N GLY A 152 14.88 -9.46 -3.90
CA GLY A 152 16.27 -9.93 -3.72
C GLY A 152 16.41 -11.10 -2.74
N ASP A 153 15.60 -11.16 -1.69
CA ASP A 153 15.63 -12.18 -0.64
C ASP A 153 14.21 -12.55 -0.18
N PRO A 154 13.38 -13.12 -1.07
CA PRO A 154 11.99 -13.44 -0.79
C PRO A 154 11.81 -14.46 0.34
N ASP A 155 12.75 -15.40 0.50
CA ASP A 155 12.67 -16.44 1.54
C ASP A 155 12.78 -15.83 2.93
N ARG A 156 13.68 -14.85 3.11
CA ARG A 156 13.80 -14.09 4.36
C ARG A 156 12.52 -13.33 4.67
N VAL A 157 11.89 -12.72 3.68
CA VAL A 157 10.60 -12.02 3.86
C VAL A 157 9.51 -12.99 4.33
N VAL A 158 9.41 -14.18 3.73
CA VAL A 158 8.43 -15.20 4.13
C VAL A 158 8.71 -15.71 5.55
N GLU A 159 9.97 -15.94 5.91
CA GLU A 159 10.33 -16.39 7.25
C GLU A 159 9.94 -15.37 8.31
N VAL A 160 10.25 -14.09 8.06
CA VAL A 160 9.88 -13.00 8.97
C VAL A 160 8.37 -12.84 9.05
N ALA A 161 7.64 -12.96 7.93
CA ALA A 161 6.18 -12.94 7.93
C ALA A 161 5.59 -14.05 8.81
N ARG A 162 6.10 -15.28 8.71
CA ARG A 162 5.67 -16.39 9.56
C ARG A 162 5.82 -16.08 11.04
N ARG A 163 6.94 -15.50 11.45
CA ARG A 163 7.19 -15.12 12.85
C ARG A 163 6.31 -13.98 13.31
N ALA A 164 6.17 -12.95 12.47
CA ALA A 164 5.43 -11.75 12.83
C ALA A 164 3.90 -11.98 12.87
N TRP A 165 3.36 -12.83 11.97
CA TRP A 165 1.91 -13.04 11.84
C TRP A 165 1.38 -14.20 12.69
N ALA A 166 2.24 -15.11 13.12
CA ALA A 166 1.86 -16.19 14.05
C ALA A 166 1.81 -15.73 15.52
N ALA A 167 2.28 -14.53 15.84
CA ALA A 167 2.18 -13.98 17.18
C ALA A 167 0.70 -13.62 17.46
N GLU A 168 0.03 -14.41 18.27
CA GLU A 168 -1.27 -14.07 18.85
C GLU A 168 -1.07 -12.86 19.78
N TRP A 169 -1.84 -11.79 19.53
CA TRP A 169 -1.94 -10.62 20.41
C TRP A 169 -3.14 -10.75 21.33
#